data_06ead1054c949ef75ee0e4a9e74c481c
#
_entry.id   06ead1054c949ef75ee0e4a9e74c481c
#
_cell.length_a   1.000
_cell.length_b   1.000
_cell.length_c   1.000
_cell.angle_alpha   90.00
_cell.angle_beta   90.00
_cell.angle_gamma   90.00
#
_symmetry.space_group_name_H-M   'P 1'
#
loop_
_entity.id
_entity.type
_entity.pdbx_description
1 polymer ?
#
loop_
_entity_poly.entity_id
_entity_poly.type
_entity_poly.pdbx_seq_one_letter_code
_entity_poly.pdbx_strand_id
1 'polypeptide(L)'
;MKQLSVIDRILLLFTAILAAYQIAVGIDGADAVPLWAYTTGFGVLLLAGLLLLIFGFDCLKSPLVVVVSTLIPLALSVGLVWEYLPAWRVPYALFAGAGFGLVVLTRLAGAGRGATITLALVHGVAGLTIFGLPLLLSLRGDVAPGFALVGIGGGLIGLGGLLLLFLKLGRPVLSPRMILTVLPALLLLTLSAFVAG
;
A
#
# COMPACT_ATOMS: atom_id res chain seq x y z
N MET A 1 -16.98 12.64 -6.06
CA MET A 1 -15.61 12.53 -5.49
C MET A 1 -14.74 13.68 -5.98
N LYS A 2 -13.51 13.88 -5.44
CA LYS A 2 -12.56 14.89 -5.92
C LYS A 2 -12.19 14.60 -7.38
N GLN A 3 -12.21 15.63 -8.26
CA GLN A 3 -11.60 15.53 -9.58
C GLN A 3 -10.08 15.65 -9.45
N LEU A 4 -9.34 14.93 -10.31
CA LEU A 4 -7.88 15.02 -10.36
C LEU A 4 -7.45 16.39 -10.88
N SER A 5 -6.62 17.09 -10.10
CA SER A 5 -5.91 18.27 -10.57
C SER A 5 -4.76 17.89 -11.52
N VAL A 6 -4.18 18.86 -12.19
CA VAL A 6 -2.98 18.66 -13.02
C VAL A 6 -1.83 18.13 -12.16
N ILE A 7 -1.67 18.66 -10.95
CA ILE A 7 -0.63 18.21 -10.00
C ILE A 7 -0.86 16.75 -9.61
N ASP A 8 -2.09 16.34 -9.27
CA ASP A 8 -2.41 14.94 -8.96
C ASP A 8 -2.01 14.00 -10.11
N ARG A 9 -2.28 14.41 -11.36
CA ARG A 9 -1.92 13.62 -12.55
C ARG A 9 -0.41 13.49 -12.73
N ILE A 10 0.34 14.57 -12.52
CA ILE A 10 1.79 14.56 -12.59
C ILE A 10 2.37 13.62 -11.52
N LEU A 11 1.92 13.73 -10.27
CA LEU A 11 2.38 12.90 -9.18
C LEU A 11 2.07 11.40 -9.42
N LEU A 12 0.87 11.08 -9.89
CA LEU A 12 0.48 9.71 -10.24
C LEU A 12 1.27 9.17 -11.42
N LEU A 13 1.57 10.00 -12.43
CA LEU A 13 2.41 9.60 -13.56
C LEU A 13 3.83 9.27 -13.10
N PHE A 14 4.44 10.12 -12.27
CA PHE A 14 5.76 9.83 -11.70
C PHE A 14 5.74 8.58 -10.84
N THR A 15 4.69 8.37 -10.03
CA THR A 15 4.51 7.13 -9.26
C THR A 15 4.47 5.91 -10.19
N ALA A 16 3.71 5.97 -11.29
CA ALA A 16 3.62 4.87 -12.25
C ALA A 16 4.96 4.60 -12.95
N ILE A 17 5.66 5.65 -13.39
CA ILE A 17 6.99 5.52 -14.03
C ILE A 17 7.99 4.90 -13.06
N LEU A 18 8.02 5.36 -11.81
CA LEU A 18 8.95 4.86 -10.81
C LEU A 18 8.65 3.42 -10.40
N ALA A 19 7.36 3.04 -10.33
CA ALA A 19 6.95 1.65 -10.11
C ALA A 19 7.38 0.74 -11.29
N ALA A 20 7.20 1.19 -12.52
CA ALA A 20 7.64 0.48 -13.71
C ALA A 20 9.18 0.33 -13.74
N TYR A 21 9.90 1.38 -13.39
CA TYR A 21 11.36 1.36 -13.27
C TYR A 21 11.80 0.31 -12.24
N GLN A 22 11.21 0.31 -11.04
CA GLN A 22 11.58 -0.64 -9.98
C GLN A 22 11.30 -2.10 -10.38
N ILE A 23 10.22 -2.35 -11.11
CA ILE A 23 9.93 -3.69 -11.65
C ILE A 23 10.99 -4.10 -12.67
N ALA A 24 11.40 -3.19 -13.54
CA ALA A 24 12.36 -3.46 -14.61
C ALA A 24 13.78 -3.70 -14.10
N VAL A 25 14.20 -2.94 -13.09
CA VAL A 25 15.55 -3.03 -12.50
C VAL A 25 15.62 -4.16 -11.47
N GLY A 26 14.52 -4.42 -10.75
CA GLY A 26 14.49 -5.37 -9.63
C GLY A 26 15.14 -4.80 -8.36
N ILE A 27 15.56 -5.71 -7.48
CA ILE A 27 16.29 -5.39 -6.24
C ILE A 27 17.50 -6.30 -6.20
N ASP A 28 18.69 -5.71 -6.28
CA ASP A 28 19.95 -6.43 -6.28
C ASP A 28 20.13 -7.20 -4.96
N GLY A 29 20.52 -8.49 -5.08
CA GLY A 29 20.79 -9.34 -3.93
C GLY A 29 19.57 -9.81 -3.15
N ALA A 30 18.35 -9.47 -3.57
CA ALA A 30 17.14 -9.96 -2.90
C ALA A 30 16.90 -11.46 -3.16
N ASP A 31 16.49 -12.17 -2.11
CA ASP A 31 15.98 -13.54 -2.24
C ASP A 31 14.74 -13.58 -3.17
N ALA A 32 14.42 -14.76 -3.71
CA ALA A 32 13.28 -14.93 -4.62
C ALA A 32 11.96 -14.44 -4.03
N VAL A 33 11.68 -14.68 -2.75
CA VAL A 33 10.39 -14.29 -2.14
C VAL A 33 10.26 -12.77 -2.01
N PRO A 34 11.21 -12.00 -1.44
CA PRO A 34 11.16 -10.54 -1.47
C PRO A 34 11.06 -9.98 -2.89
N LEU A 35 11.83 -10.51 -3.83
CA LEU A 35 11.78 -10.07 -5.22
C LEU A 35 10.37 -10.18 -5.81
N TRP A 36 9.74 -11.35 -5.70
CA TRP A 36 8.36 -11.56 -6.18
C TRP A 36 7.34 -10.71 -5.41
N ALA A 37 7.52 -10.55 -4.11
CA ALA A 37 6.64 -9.75 -3.27
C ALA A 37 6.68 -8.27 -3.70
N TYR A 38 7.86 -7.67 -3.79
CA TYR A 38 8.02 -6.29 -4.21
C TYR A 38 7.57 -6.07 -5.66
N THR A 39 7.93 -6.99 -6.58
CA THR A 39 7.46 -6.94 -7.98
C THR A 39 5.94 -6.95 -8.06
N THR A 40 5.27 -7.79 -7.26
CA THR A 40 3.80 -7.82 -7.19
C THR A 40 3.25 -6.50 -6.62
N GLY A 41 3.81 -6.00 -5.53
CA GLY A 41 3.38 -4.74 -4.91
C GLY A 41 3.50 -3.56 -5.85
N PHE A 42 4.67 -3.40 -6.49
CA PHE A 42 4.91 -2.31 -7.45
C PHE A 42 4.12 -2.50 -8.74
N GLY A 43 3.91 -3.73 -9.22
CA GLY A 43 3.09 -4.03 -10.38
C GLY A 43 1.63 -3.62 -10.18
N VAL A 44 1.06 -3.94 -9.02
CA VAL A 44 -0.30 -3.51 -8.67
C VAL A 44 -0.35 -1.99 -8.45
N LEU A 45 0.69 -1.38 -7.86
CA LEU A 45 0.78 0.07 -7.69
C LEU A 45 0.84 0.80 -9.04
N LEU A 46 1.61 0.28 -10.01
CA LEU A 46 1.63 0.77 -11.38
C LEU A 46 0.24 0.75 -12.00
N LEU A 47 -0.44 -0.40 -11.95
CA LEU A 47 -1.81 -0.53 -12.46
C LEU A 47 -2.79 0.41 -11.75
N ALA A 48 -2.71 0.52 -10.43
CA ALA A 48 -3.54 1.43 -9.66
C ALA A 48 -3.29 2.89 -10.02
N GLY A 49 -2.02 3.29 -10.21
CA GLY A 49 -1.66 4.63 -10.67
C GLY A 49 -2.25 4.96 -12.05
N LEU A 50 -2.16 4.03 -13.00
CA LEU A 50 -2.76 4.17 -14.33
C LEU A 50 -4.29 4.23 -14.29
N LEU A 51 -4.94 3.38 -13.48
CA LEU A 51 -6.39 3.42 -13.30
C LEU A 51 -6.85 4.75 -12.69
N LEU A 52 -6.12 5.27 -11.71
CA LEU A 52 -6.39 6.59 -11.14
C LEU A 52 -6.21 7.70 -12.18
N LEU A 53 -5.19 7.64 -13.03
CA LEU A 53 -4.95 8.61 -14.10
C LEU A 53 -6.09 8.64 -15.12
N ILE A 54 -6.59 7.47 -15.52
CA ILE A 54 -7.60 7.31 -16.58
C ILE A 54 -9.01 7.59 -16.01
N PHE A 55 -9.38 6.96 -14.91
CA PHE A 55 -10.74 6.97 -14.36
C PHE A 55 -10.91 7.91 -13.15
N GLY A 56 -9.82 8.51 -12.67
CA GLY A 56 -9.84 9.29 -11.45
C GLY A 56 -10.13 8.45 -10.20
N PHE A 57 -10.46 9.12 -9.10
CA PHE A 57 -10.75 8.44 -7.84
C PHE A 57 -12.03 7.61 -7.83
N ASP A 58 -12.85 7.69 -8.89
CA ASP A 58 -14.07 6.89 -8.99
C ASP A 58 -13.79 5.40 -9.16
N CYS A 59 -12.63 5.01 -9.68
CA CYS A 59 -12.22 3.61 -9.76
C CYS A 59 -12.13 2.93 -8.38
N LEU A 60 -11.87 3.70 -7.30
CA LEU A 60 -11.83 3.19 -5.92
C LEU A 60 -13.19 2.71 -5.37
N LYS A 61 -14.29 2.99 -6.09
CA LYS A 61 -15.61 2.46 -5.75
C LYS A 61 -15.78 1.00 -6.19
N SER A 62 -14.98 0.54 -7.15
CA SER A 62 -15.05 -0.83 -7.66
C SER A 62 -14.56 -1.84 -6.62
N PRO A 63 -15.36 -2.86 -6.27
CA PRO A 63 -14.92 -3.93 -5.38
C PRO A 63 -13.67 -4.66 -5.89
N LEU A 64 -13.55 -4.85 -7.20
CA LEU A 64 -12.40 -5.49 -7.84
C LEU A 64 -11.13 -4.65 -7.63
N VAL A 65 -11.19 -3.34 -7.84
CA VAL A 65 -10.06 -2.43 -7.61
C VAL A 65 -9.62 -2.48 -6.16
N VAL A 66 -10.57 -2.51 -5.20
CA VAL A 66 -10.26 -2.63 -3.77
C VAL A 66 -9.58 -3.95 -3.46
N VAL A 67 -10.08 -5.07 -4.02
CA VAL A 67 -9.45 -6.40 -3.84
C VAL A 67 -8.03 -6.41 -4.37
N VAL A 68 -7.83 -5.98 -5.62
CA VAL A 68 -6.50 -6.00 -6.26
C VAL A 68 -5.54 -5.06 -5.55
N SER A 69 -5.98 -3.85 -5.16
CA SER A 69 -5.12 -2.90 -4.43
C SER A 69 -4.71 -3.38 -3.04
N THR A 70 -5.41 -4.37 -2.46
CA THR A 70 -5.00 -5.00 -1.19
C THR A 70 -3.65 -5.73 -1.32
N LEU A 71 -3.28 -6.16 -2.52
CA LEU A 71 -1.99 -6.77 -2.78
C LEU A 71 -0.82 -5.79 -2.57
N ILE A 72 -1.02 -4.49 -2.74
CA ILE A 72 0.05 -3.50 -2.55
C ILE A 72 0.63 -3.59 -1.13
N PRO A 73 -0.15 -3.29 -0.06
CA PRO A 73 0.41 -3.33 1.29
C PRO A 73 0.77 -4.75 1.73
N LEU A 74 0.03 -5.78 1.32
CA LEU A 74 0.37 -7.16 1.69
C LEU A 74 1.69 -7.60 1.08
N ALA A 75 1.90 -7.37 -0.20
CA ALA A 75 3.11 -7.78 -0.89
C ALA A 75 4.34 -7.00 -0.38
N LEU A 76 4.25 -5.68 -0.24
CA LEU A 76 5.34 -4.86 0.31
C LEU A 76 5.69 -5.28 1.74
N SER A 77 4.70 -5.53 2.59
CA SER A 77 4.96 -5.96 3.97
C SER A 77 5.50 -7.40 4.05
N VAL A 78 5.09 -8.31 3.15
CA VAL A 78 5.69 -9.65 3.04
C VAL A 78 7.16 -9.53 2.68
N GLY A 79 7.52 -8.70 1.69
CA GLY A 79 8.91 -8.44 1.33
C GLY A 79 9.73 -7.97 2.52
N LEU A 80 9.28 -6.95 3.22
CA LEU A 80 9.94 -6.40 4.40
C LEU A 80 10.11 -7.44 5.53
N VAL A 81 9.06 -8.19 5.85
CA VAL A 81 9.15 -9.23 6.90
C VAL A 81 10.07 -10.35 6.49
N TRP A 82 10.04 -10.75 5.22
CA TRP A 82 10.92 -11.82 4.73
C TRP A 82 12.38 -11.44 4.82
N GLU A 83 12.70 -10.20 4.50
CA GLU A 83 14.06 -9.69 4.49
C GLU A 83 14.60 -9.46 5.90
N TYR A 84 13.85 -8.78 6.75
CA TYR A 84 14.34 -8.26 8.02
C TYR A 84 13.88 -9.03 9.26
N LEU A 85 12.90 -9.94 9.17
CA LEU A 85 12.36 -10.69 10.31
C LEU A 85 12.32 -12.22 10.02
N PRO A 86 13.48 -12.92 10.00
CA PRO A 86 13.54 -14.34 9.61
C PRO A 86 12.57 -15.26 10.37
N ALA A 87 12.41 -15.03 11.68
CA ALA A 87 11.51 -15.83 12.52
C ALA A 87 10.01 -15.68 12.15
N TRP A 88 9.65 -14.60 11.45
CA TRP A 88 8.27 -14.27 11.09
C TRP A 88 7.94 -14.53 9.62
N ARG A 89 8.87 -15.00 8.82
CA ARG A 89 8.70 -15.24 7.38
C ARG A 89 7.44 -16.05 7.06
N VAL A 90 7.39 -17.28 7.56
CA VAL A 90 6.28 -18.20 7.29
C VAL A 90 4.98 -17.76 7.96
N PRO A 91 4.93 -17.44 9.26
CA PRO A 91 3.72 -16.94 9.90
C PRO A 91 3.10 -15.74 9.19
N TYR A 92 3.92 -14.78 8.77
CA TYR A 92 3.45 -13.58 8.09
C TYR A 92 2.97 -13.85 6.67
N ALA A 93 3.65 -14.72 5.91
CA ALA A 93 3.21 -15.13 4.58
C ALA A 93 1.85 -15.85 4.64
N LEU A 94 1.64 -16.71 5.63
CA LEU A 94 0.34 -17.36 5.87
C LEU A 94 -0.75 -16.33 6.22
N PHE A 95 -0.43 -15.36 7.09
CA PHE A 95 -1.34 -14.25 7.39
C PHE A 95 -1.71 -13.47 6.13
N ALA A 96 -0.73 -13.13 5.29
CA ALA A 96 -0.95 -12.35 4.07
C ALA A 96 -1.83 -13.13 3.07
N GLY A 97 -1.56 -14.42 2.85
CA GLY A 97 -2.35 -15.26 1.96
C GLY A 97 -3.77 -15.49 2.46
N ALA A 98 -3.93 -15.86 3.72
CA ALA A 98 -5.26 -16.04 4.34
C ALA A 98 -6.04 -14.72 4.40
N GLY A 99 -5.38 -13.63 4.77
CA GLY A 99 -5.97 -12.29 4.82
C GLY A 99 -6.45 -11.83 3.46
N PHE A 100 -5.65 -12.02 2.42
CA PHE A 100 -6.06 -11.72 1.04
C PHE A 100 -7.28 -12.55 0.64
N GLY A 101 -7.26 -13.87 0.87
CA GLY A 101 -8.39 -14.77 0.60
C GLY A 101 -9.67 -14.32 1.31
N LEU A 102 -9.58 -13.93 2.59
CA LEU A 102 -10.73 -13.41 3.34
C LEU A 102 -11.25 -12.08 2.77
N VAL A 103 -10.38 -11.18 2.30
CA VAL A 103 -10.80 -9.94 1.64
C VAL A 103 -11.54 -10.25 0.35
N VAL A 104 -11.03 -11.18 -0.48
CA VAL A 104 -11.69 -11.62 -1.72
C VAL A 104 -13.08 -12.18 -1.39
N LEU A 105 -13.14 -13.17 -0.51
CA LEU A 105 -14.40 -13.85 -0.14
C LEU A 105 -15.45 -12.88 0.39
N THR A 106 -15.07 -12.03 1.35
CA THR A 106 -16.03 -11.09 1.97
C THR A 106 -16.49 -10.00 1.01
N ARG A 107 -15.61 -9.57 0.06
CA ARG A 107 -15.99 -8.59 -0.97
C ARG A 107 -16.90 -9.18 -2.05
N LEU A 108 -16.63 -10.40 -2.52
CA LEU A 108 -17.45 -11.08 -3.52
C LEU A 108 -18.78 -11.52 -2.95
N ALA A 109 -18.83 -11.94 -1.67
CA ALA A 109 -20.06 -12.31 -0.98
C ALA A 109 -20.93 -11.08 -0.61
N GLY A 110 -20.49 -9.86 -0.86
CA GLY A 110 -21.24 -8.66 -0.50
C GLY A 110 -21.43 -8.47 1.01
N ALA A 111 -20.46 -8.93 1.82
CA ALA A 111 -20.58 -9.03 3.29
C ALA A 111 -20.66 -7.67 4.04
N GLY A 112 -20.96 -6.57 3.36
CA GLY A 112 -21.27 -5.28 3.97
C GLY A 112 -20.21 -4.80 5.00
N ARG A 113 -20.62 -4.71 6.27
CA ARG A 113 -19.72 -4.31 7.37
C ARG A 113 -18.59 -5.31 7.60
N GLY A 114 -18.85 -6.62 7.44
CA GLY A 114 -17.84 -7.68 7.56
C GLY A 114 -16.70 -7.49 6.59
N ALA A 115 -17.00 -7.24 5.30
CA ALA A 115 -15.99 -6.95 4.29
C ALA A 115 -15.15 -5.70 4.63
N THR A 116 -15.76 -4.68 5.22
CA THR A 116 -15.07 -3.46 5.62
C THR A 116 -14.12 -3.71 6.79
N ILE A 117 -14.55 -4.47 7.80
CA ILE A 117 -13.73 -4.83 8.97
C ILE A 117 -12.57 -5.73 8.54
N THR A 118 -12.82 -6.77 7.74
CA THR A 118 -11.77 -7.67 7.22
C THR A 118 -10.70 -6.88 6.47
N LEU A 119 -11.13 -6.01 5.55
CA LEU A 119 -10.21 -5.14 4.82
C LEU A 119 -9.39 -4.25 5.77
N ALA A 120 -10.03 -3.64 6.76
CA ALA A 120 -9.36 -2.75 7.71
C ALA A 120 -8.32 -3.49 8.57
N LEU A 121 -8.63 -4.72 9.02
CA LEU A 121 -7.69 -5.54 9.78
C LEU A 121 -6.49 -5.97 8.94
N VAL A 122 -6.72 -6.49 7.75
CA VAL A 122 -5.67 -6.96 6.85
C VAL A 122 -4.76 -5.79 6.42
N HIS A 123 -5.34 -4.67 5.99
CA HIS A 123 -4.59 -3.47 5.65
C HIS A 123 -3.90 -2.84 6.86
N GLY A 124 -4.54 -2.89 8.03
CA GLY A 124 -4.01 -2.34 9.26
C GLY A 124 -2.73 -3.05 9.69
N VAL A 125 -2.72 -4.39 9.70
CA VAL A 125 -1.52 -5.16 10.03
C VAL A 125 -0.42 -4.92 9.00
N ALA A 126 -0.72 -4.99 7.71
CA ALA A 126 0.25 -4.72 6.64
C ALA A 126 0.78 -3.27 6.72
N GLY A 127 -0.11 -2.30 6.93
CA GLY A 127 0.25 -0.89 7.05
C GLY A 127 1.12 -0.61 8.29
N LEU A 128 0.81 -1.22 9.44
CA LEU A 128 1.65 -1.12 10.66
C LEU A 128 3.04 -1.73 10.44
N THR A 129 3.13 -2.81 9.67
CA THR A 129 4.42 -3.41 9.30
C THR A 129 5.23 -2.46 8.42
N ILE A 130 4.63 -1.89 7.37
CA ILE A 130 5.29 -0.92 6.48
C ILE A 130 5.66 0.36 7.23
N PHE A 131 4.85 0.79 8.19
CA PHE A 131 5.14 1.95 9.04
C PHE A 131 6.27 1.66 10.03
N GLY A 132 6.11 0.61 10.83
CA GLY A 132 6.94 0.38 12.01
C GLY A 132 8.32 -0.20 11.69
N LEU A 133 8.38 -1.17 10.76
CA LEU A 133 9.62 -1.90 10.51
C LEU A 133 10.71 -1.01 9.89
N PRO A 134 10.48 -0.22 8.82
CA PRO A 134 11.48 0.69 8.29
C PRO A 134 11.96 1.74 9.30
N LEU A 135 11.06 2.26 10.13
CA LEU A 135 11.42 3.21 11.19
C LEU A 135 12.36 2.57 12.22
N LEU A 136 12.00 1.38 12.71
CA LEU A 136 12.81 0.66 13.70
C LEU A 136 14.19 0.30 13.16
N LEU A 137 14.27 -0.18 11.90
CA LEU A 137 15.53 -0.51 11.25
C LEU A 137 16.42 0.71 11.06
N SER A 138 15.84 1.83 10.59
CA SER A 138 16.57 3.09 10.44
C SER A 138 17.07 3.65 11.78
N LEU A 139 16.24 3.58 12.84
CA LEU A 139 16.64 4.02 14.18
C LEU A 139 17.74 3.16 14.81
N ARG A 140 17.82 1.88 14.44
CA ARG A 140 18.88 0.97 14.86
C ARG A 140 20.17 1.10 14.03
N GLY A 141 20.10 1.77 12.88
CA GLY A 141 21.21 1.86 11.94
C GLY A 141 21.38 0.60 11.08
N ASP A 142 20.39 -0.30 11.05
CA ASP A 142 20.43 -1.54 10.26
C ASP A 142 20.24 -1.27 8.75
N VAL A 143 19.68 -0.11 8.40
CA VAL A 143 19.44 0.36 7.02
C VAL A 143 19.75 1.85 6.91
N ALA A 144 19.83 2.36 5.67
CA ALA A 144 20.04 3.78 5.44
C ALA A 144 18.94 4.65 6.11
N PRO A 145 19.27 5.82 6.70
CA PRO A 145 18.29 6.68 7.38
C PRO A 145 17.12 7.10 6.47
N GLY A 146 17.36 7.23 5.16
CA GLY A 146 16.33 7.54 4.15
C GLY A 146 15.21 6.50 4.08
N PHE A 147 15.47 5.26 4.45
CA PHE A 147 14.47 4.19 4.47
C PHE A 147 13.34 4.44 5.50
N ALA A 148 13.59 5.28 6.52
CA ALA A 148 12.53 5.74 7.43
C ALA A 148 11.37 6.44 6.71
N LEU A 149 11.62 7.05 5.55
CA LEU A 149 10.59 7.70 4.72
C LEU A 149 9.55 6.70 4.17
N VAL A 150 9.94 5.43 3.97
CA VAL A 150 9.00 4.35 3.66
C VAL A 150 7.98 4.20 4.78
N GLY A 151 8.48 4.14 6.02
CA GLY A 151 7.62 4.07 7.21
C GLY A 151 6.71 5.28 7.33
N ILE A 152 7.26 6.49 7.24
CA ILE A 152 6.48 7.73 7.34
C ILE A 152 5.40 7.79 6.25
N GLY A 153 5.77 7.55 4.99
CA GLY A 153 4.83 7.55 3.88
C GLY A 153 3.73 6.49 4.04
N GLY A 154 4.12 5.24 4.35
CA GLY A 154 3.20 4.14 4.59
C GLY A 154 2.24 4.42 5.77
N GLY A 155 2.75 4.99 6.86
CA GLY A 155 1.94 5.40 8.01
C GLY A 155 0.91 6.47 7.67
N LEU A 156 1.29 7.48 6.89
CA LEU A 156 0.38 8.54 6.44
C LEU A 156 -0.69 8.01 5.48
N ILE A 157 -0.34 7.07 4.57
CA ILE A 157 -1.30 6.38 3.71
C ILE A 157 -2.26 5.54 4.56
N GLY A 158 -1.74 4.79 5.53
CA GLY A 158 -2.53 3.99 6.47
C GLY A 158 -3.50 4.84 7.29
N LEU A 159 -3.05 5.99 7.79
CA LEU A 159 -3.90 6.97 8.46
C LEU A 159 -5.00 7.49 7.54
N GLY A 160 -4.69 7.82 6.28
CA GLY A 160 -5.68 8.20 5.27
C GLY A 160 -6.75 7.11 5.07
N GLY A 161 -6.33 5.85 4.98
CA GLY A 161 -7.23 4.69 4.89
C GLY A 161 -8.15 4.55 6.11
N LEU A 162 -7.61 4.76 7.32
CA LEU A 162 -8.38 4.76 8.57
C LEU A 162 -9.42 5.90 8.60
N LEU A 163 -9.05 7.09 8.15
CA LEU A 163 -9.97 8.23 8.06
C LEU A 163 -11.11 7.97 7.06
N LEU A 164 -10.82 7.29 5.93
CA LEU A 164 -11.85 6.83 4.99
C LEU A 164 -12.75 5.75 5.59
N LEU A 165 -12.21 4.88 6.45
CA LEU A 165 -13.00 3.90 7.19
C LEU A 165 -14.00 4.58 8.13
N PHE A 166 -13.56 5.56 8.95
CA PHE A 166 -14.45 6.33 9.82
C PHE A 166 -15.56 7.04 9.04
N LEU A 167 -15.23 7.57 7.86
CA LEU A 167 -16.24 8.15 6.96
C LEU A 167 -17.31 7.11 6.56
N LYS A 168 -16.90 5.89 6.17
CA LYS A 168 -17.83 4.80 5.80
C LYS A 168 -18.68 4.32 6.97
N LEU A 169 -18.19 4.45 8.20
CA LEU A 169 -18.91 4.11 9.43
C LEU A 169 -19.85 5.22 9.90
N GLY A 170 -19.98 6.32 9.14
CA GLY A 170 -20.85 7.45 9.48
C GLY A 170 -20.26 8.39 10.55
N ARG A 171 -18.97 8.31 10.81
CA ARG A 171 -18.24 9.15 11.79
C ARG A 171 -17.08 9.89 11.10
N PRO A 172 -17.35 10.83 10.17
CA PRO A 172 -16.30 11.50 9.42
C PRO A 172 -15.46 12.40 10.34
N VAL A 173 -14.13 12.21 10.29
CA VAL A 173 -13.14 13.09 10.94
C VAL A 173 -12.66 14.15 9.95
N LEU A 174 -12.37 13.72 8.72
CA LEU A 174 -11.99 14.60 7.61
C LEU A 174 -12.85 14.31 6.38
N SER A 175 -12.97 15.30 5.49
CA SER A 175 -13.69 15.12 4.23
C SER A 175 -12.92 14.19 3.28
N PRO A 176 -13.62 13.39 2.44
CA PRO A 176 -12.96 12.55 1.41
C PRO A 176 -12.05 13.37 0.50
N ARG A 177 -12.43 14.61 0.23
CA ARG A 177 -11.66 15.52 -0.63
C ARG A 177 -10.28 15.83 -0.04
N MET A 178 -10.20 16.07 1.26
CA MET A 178 -8.94 16.34 1.95
C MET A 178 -8.03 15.11 1.92
N ILE A 179 -8.56 13.93 2.27
CA ILE A 179 -7.80 12.68 2.29
C ILE A 179 -7.25 12.36 0.89
N LEU A 180 -8.09 12.46 -0.14
CA LEU A 180 -7.70 12.16 -1.53
C LEU A 180 -6.78 13.23 -2.15
N THR A 181 -6.67 14.42 -1.54
CA THR A 181 -5.78 15.47 -2.03
C THR A 181 -4.31 15.14 -1.78
N VAL A 182 -4.01 14.50 -0.64
CA VAL A 182 -2.63 14.17 -0.27
C VAL A 182 -2.18 12.81 -0.80
N LEU A 183 -3.12 11.93 -1.17
CA LEU A 183 -2.82 10.55 -1.56
C LEU A 183 -1.78 10.44 -2.70
N PRO A 184 -1.86 11.18 -3.84
CA PRO A 184 -0.86 11.06 -4.91
C PRO A 184 0.56 11.41 -4.45
N ALA A 185 0.70 12.43 -3.60
CA ALA A 185 2.00 12.83 -3.06
C ALA A 185 2.56 11.77 -2.11
N LEU A 186 1.71 11.17 -1.26
CA LEU A 186 2.12 10.12 -0.34
C LEU A 186 2.53 8.83 -1.07
N LEU A 187 1.83 8.46 -2.15
CA LEU A 187 2.20 7.31 -2.98
C LEU A 187 3.58 7.52 -3.61
N LEU A 188 3.82 8.70 -4.18
CA LEU A 188 5.11 9.02 -4.77
C LEU A 188 6.22 9.04 -3.72
N LEU A 189 6.00 9.67 -2.56
CA LEU A 189 6.97 9.72 -1.46
C LEU A 189 7.37 8.31 -0.99
N THR A 190 6.38 7.47 -0.70
CA THR A 190 6.62 6.12 -0.20
C THR A 190 7.37 5.28 -1.22
N LEU A 191 6.97 5.36 -2.49
CA LEU A 191 7.63 4.62 -3.56
C LEU A 191 9.06 5.14 -3.80
N SER A 192 9.27 6.45 -3.82
CA SER A 192 10.61 7.03 -3.97
C SER A 192 11.55 6.59 -2.85
N ALA A 193 11.03 6.47 -1.63
CA ALA A 193 11.79 5.98 -0.49
C ALA A 193 12.15 4.50 -0.60
N PHE A 194 11.26 3.67 -1.15
CA PHE A 194 11.57 2.26 -1.44
C PHE A 194 12.62 2.09 -2.54
N VAL A 195 12.62 2.98 -3.53
CA VAL A 195 13.58 2.92 -4.65
C VAL A 195 14.96 3.44 -4.25
N ALA A 196 15.02 4.35 -3.29
CA ALA A 196 16.26 5.00 -2.84
C ALA A 196 16.93 4.29 -1.65
N GLY A 197 16.24 3.42 -0.96
CA GLY A 197 16.71 2.72 0.26
C GLY A 197 17.07 1.31 0.02
#